data_6844ff3accbe0b4992262cf2bc104c28
#
_entry.id   6844ff3accbe0b4992262cf2bc104c28
#
_cell.length_a   1.000
_cell.length_b   1.000
_cell.length_c   1.000
_cell.angle_alpha   90.00
_cell.angle_beta   90.00
_cell.angle_gamma   90.00
#
_symmetry.space_group_name_H-M   'P 1'
#
loop_
_entity.id
_entity.type
_entity.pdbx_description
1 polymer ?
#
loop_
_entity_poly.entity_id
_entity_poly.type
_entity_poly.pdbx_seq_one_letter_code
_entity_poly.pdbx_strand_id
1 'polypeptide(L)'
;MVVKIMVTGASGFIGGAFIRRFADTDGVSLCGVGRREHVALPASVEYYALGLDQLHTLDVVPDVVIHAAGRTSPWGSEHDYYRDNVETTRHVIDFCRHRGFPRLIFISSAAVYYRFAHQPGLRECDAIGPEFSSQYGRTKRQAECLVETYQGEKTIFRPCAVFGEGDRLLLPPLLAAAKKGKLPSILSRGVKVQADIMHVDVLGDYLMRAVKRSHLRPCYNISASQSVEIHRLLCEVLQQLGLPQPHKTVRLGTAMCFAGILERLWRWLPLPGEPPITRFGVAVFGYTNTLNVTRMLDDFGPPSMDFDVSLRTFLQQLKEERLC
;
A
#
# COMPACT_ATOMS: atom_id res chain seq x y z
N MET A 1 -22.16 -21.11 -7.47
CA MET A 1 -20.94 -21.16 -8.30
C MET A 1 -19.80 -20.65 -7.43
N VAL A 2 -18.66 -21.34 -7.36
CA VAL A 2 -17.49 -20.92 -6.56
C VAL A 2 -16.63 -20.00 -7.40
N VAL A 3 -16.31 -18.80 -6.89
CA VAL A 3 -15.43 -17.83 -7.56
C VAL A 3 -13.98 -18.16 -7.20
N LYS A 4 -13.16 -18.43 -8.22
CA LYS A 4 -11.73 -18.72 -8.06
C LYS A 4 -10.92 -17.43 -8.14
N ILE A 5 -10.23 -17.07 -7.07
CA ILE A 5 -9.44 -15.85 -6.95
C ILE A 5 -7.97 -16.19 -6.80
N MET A 6 -7.14 -15.71 -7.72
CA MET A 6 -5.68 -15.78 -7.58
C MET A 6 -5.14 -14.46 -7.02
N VAL A 7 -4.35 -14.53 -5.96
CA VAL A 7 -3.72 -13.38 -5.32
C VAL A 7 -2.21 -13.41 -5.54
N THR A 8 -1.67 -12.49 -6.31
CA THR A 8 -0.22 -12.32 -6.40
C THR A 8 0.29 -11.45 -5.27
N GLY A 9 1.53 -11.69 -4.82
CA GLY A 9 2.04 -11.04 -3.61
C GLY A 9 1.42 -11.59 -2.33
N ALA A 10 0.95 -12.83 -2.35
CA ALA A 10 0.32 -13.55 -1.25
C ALA A 10 1.22 -13.64 -0.01
N SER A 11 2.54 -13.65 -0.17
CA SER A 11 3.51 -13.59 0.93
C SER A 11 3.77 -12.19 1.46
N GLY A 12 3.15 -11.16 0.87
CA GLY A 12 3.26 -9.75 1.27
C GLY A 12 2.20 -9.33 2.28
N PHE A 13 2.24 -8.05 2.65
CA PHE A 13 1.33 -7.47 3.64
C PHE A 13 -0.14 -7.53 3.19
N ILE A 14 -0.49 -6.84 2.10
CA ILE A 14 -1.88 -6.72 1.63
C ILE A 14 -2.41 -8.07 1.12
N GLY A 15 -1.64 -8.77 0.26
CA GLY A 15 -2.08 -10.04 -0.31
C GLY A 15 -2.26 -11.12 0.76
N GLY A 16 -1.34 -11.20 1.71
CA GLY A 16 -1.43 -12.15 2.84
C GLY A 16 -2.61 -11.85 3.76
N ALA A 17 -2.84 -10.57 4.09
CA ALA A 17 -4.00 -10.16 4.90
C ALA A 17 -5.33 -10.50 4.21
N PHE A 18 -5.45 -10.24 2.91
CA PHE A 18 -6.63 -10.61 2.13
C PHE A 18 -6.89 -12.12 2.19
N ILE A 19 -5.86 -12.93 1.95
CA ILE A 19 -6.00 -14.40 1.98
C ILE A 19 -6.42 -14.87 3.37
N ARG A 20 -5.74 -14.45 4.45
CA ARG A 20 -6.11 -14.87 5.81
C ARG A 20 -7.54 -14.50 6.19
N ARG A 21 -8.01 -13.32 5.74
CA ARG A 21 -9.35 -12.85 6.04
C ARG A 21 -10.45 -13.61 5.32
N PHE A 22 -10.21 -14.09 4.11
CA PHE A 22 -11.24 -14.63 3.23
C PHE A 22 -11.05 -16.10 2.85
N ALA A 23 -10.07 -16.80 3.42
CA ALA A 23 -9.77 -18.20 3.10
C ALA A 23 -10.97 -19.14 3.27
N ASP A 24 -11.77 -18.90 4.31
CA ASP A 24 -12.90 -19.77 4.68
C ASP A 24 -14.25 -19.12 4.32
N THR A 25 -14.26 -18.22 3.31
CA THR A 25 -15.49 -17.57 2.85
C THR A 25 -16.26 -18.49 1.89
N ASP A 26 -17.52 -18.74 2.19
CA ASP A 26 -18.39 -19.57 1.36
C ASP A 26 -18.48 -19.03 -0.08
N GLY A 27 -18.39 -19.93 -1.05
CA GLY A 27 -18.45 -19.60 -2.47
C GLY A 27 -17.20 -18.93 -3.03
N VAL A 28 -16.07 -18.93 -2.28
CA VAL A 28 -14.78 -18.40 -2.71
C VAL A 28 -13.72 -19.50 -2.62
N SER A 29 -12.88 -19.61 -3.64
CA SER A 29 -11.68 -20.45 -3.63
C SER A 29 -10.46 -19.56 -3.88
N LEU A 30 -9.51 -19.55 -2.95
CA LEU A 30 -8.33 -18.72 -3.02
C LEU A 30 -7.09 -19.54 -3.38
N CYS A 31 -6.26 -18.98 -4.26
CA CYS A 31 -4.88 -19.43 -4.39
C CYS A 31 -3.93 -18.23 -4.32
N GLY A 32 -2.75 -18.45 -3.74
CA GLY A 32 -1.74 -17.42 -3.53
C GLY A 32 -0.48 -17.68 -4.35
N VAL A 33 0.12 -16.61 -4.87
CA VAL A 33 1.42 -16.67 -5.57
C VAL A 33 2.38 -15.69 -4.92
N GLY A 34 3.60 -16.15 -4.63
CA GLY A 34 4.65 -15.30 -4.07
C GLY A 34 6.01 -15.99 -4.03
N ARG A 35 7.08 -15.23 -3.87
CA ARG A 35 8.47 -15.73 -3.97
C ARG A 35 8.98 -16.49 -2.74
N ARG A 36 8.33 -16.34 -1.57
CA ARG A 36 8.78 -16.98 -0.34
C ARG A 36 8.31 -18.42 -0.31
N GLU A 37 9.20 -19.34 0.03
CA GLU A 37 8.88 -20.78 0.12
C GLU A 37 7.96 -21.07 1.31
N HIS A 38 8.17 -20.41 2.44
CA HIS A 38 7.39 -20.61 3.65
C HIS A 38 6.57 -19.38 4.00
N VAL A 39 5.27 -19.51 3.97
CA VAL A 39 4.31 -18.45 4.31
C VAL A 39 3.23 -19.05 5.22
N ALA A 40 2.94 -18.39 6.33
CA ALA A 40 1.83 -18.76 7.20
C ALA A 40 0.50 -18.33 6.56
N LEU A 41 -0.08 -19.21 5.77
CA LEU A 41 -1.43 -19.08 5.19
C LEU A 41 -2.34 -20.19 5.71
N PRO A 42 -3.67 -20.00 5.69
CA PRO A 42 -4.63 -21.04 6.04
C PRO A 42 -4.45 -22.30 5.15
N ALA A 43 -4.62 -23.48 5.73
CA ALA A 43 -4.43 -24.76 5.04
C ALA A 43 -5.41 -24.97 3.87
N SER A 44 -6.53 -24.26 3.86
CA SER A 44 -7.52 -24.27 2.77
C SER A 44 -7.05 -23.53 1.50
N VAL A 45 -5.92 -22.82 1.56
CA VAL A 45 -5.42 -22.00 0.46
C VAL A 45 -4.21 -22.64 -0.21
N GLU A 46 -4.33 -22.91 -1.49
CA GLU A 46 -3.22 -23.38 -2.31
C GLU A 46 -2.21 -22.26 -2.53
N TYR A 47 -0.93 -22.51 -2.25
CA TYR A 47 0.12 -21.51 -2.38
C TYR A 47 1.24 -21.98 -3.29
N TYR A 48 1.56 -21.14 -4.28
CA TYR A 48 2.62 -21.39 -5.26
C TYR A 48 3.83 -20.49 -4.96
N ALA A 49 4.92 -21.11 -4.50
CA ALA A 49 6.18 -20.42 -4.21
C ALA A 49 7.01 -20.22 -5.50
N LEU A 50 6.70 -19.18 -6.26
CA LEU A 50 7.38 -18.89 -7.53
C LEU A 50 7.42 -17.38 -7.83
N GLY A 51 8.31 -17.01 -8.74
CA GLY A 51 8.37 -15.66 -9.32
C GLY A 51 7.25 -15.43 -10.32
N LEU A 52 6.83 -14.17 -10.49
CA LEU A 52 5.75 -13.85 -11.43
C LEU A 52 6.15 -14.02 -12.91
N ASP A 53 7.42 -14.08 -13.22
CA ASP A 53 7.98 -14.49 -14.50
C ASP A 53 7.69 -15.96 -14.85
N GLN A 54 7.43 -16.78 -13.83
CA GLN A 54 7.12 -18.20 -13.96
C GLN A 54 5.60 -18.50 -13.95
N LEU A 55 4.72 -17.50 -13.93
CA LEU A 55 3.26 -17.70 -13.92
C LEU A 55 2.76 -18.57 -15.08
N HIS A 56 3.44 -18.56 -16.21
CA HIS A 56 3.09 -19.37 -17.37
C HIS A 56 3.13 -20.88 -17.09
N THR A 57 3.87 -21.34 -16.09
CA THR A 57 3.97 -22.75 -15.69
C THR A 57 2.79 -23.24 -14.85
N LEU A 58 1.99 -22.31 -14.28
CA LEU A 58 0.85 -22.70 -13.44
C LEU A 58 -0.34 -23.12 -14.30
N ASP A 59 -0.91 -24.26 -14.00
CA ASP A 59 -2.15 -24.72 -14.61
C ASP A 59 -3.37 -24.33 -13.75
N VAL A 60 -3.56 -23.04 -13.56
CA VAL A 60 -4.66 -22.45 -12.79
C VAL A 60 -5.46 -21.52 -13.71
N VAL A 61 -6.77 -21.66 -13.70
CA VAL A 61 -7.70 -20.78 -14.41
C VAL A 61 -8.55 -20.04 -13.40
N PRO A 62 -8.14 -18.82 -12.98
CA PRO A 62 -8.90 -18.00 -12.05
C PRO A 62 -10.03 -17.25 -12.76
N ASP A 63 -11.09 -16.93 -12.01
CA ASP A 63 -12.13 -15.99 -12.46
C ASP A 63 -11.70 -14.53 -12.21
N VAL A 64 -10.91 -14.34 -11.13
CA VAL A 64 -10.40 -13.02 -10.72
C VAL A 64 -8.93 -13.13 -10.33
N VAL A 65 -8.13 -12.17 -10.75
CA VAL A 65 -6.74 -11.99 -10.31
C VAL A 65 -6.63 -10.69 -9.52
N ILE A 66 -6.24 -10.79 -8.24
CA ILE A 66 -5.87 -9.64 -7.41
C ILE A 66 -4.34 -9.50 -7.47
N HIS A 67 -3.87 -8.47 -8.17
CA HIS A 67 -2.45 -8.22 -8.31
C HIS A 67 -1.95 -7.26 -7.23
N ALA A 68 -1.47 -7.84 -6.10
CA ALA A 68 -0.93 -7.12 -4.95
C ALA A 68 0.61 -7.18 -4.86
N ALA A 69 1.26 -7.92 -5.77
CA ALA A 69 2.72 -7.97 -5.80
C ALA A 69 3.32 -6.63 -6.26
N GLY A 70 4.46 -6.29 -5.69
CA GLY A 70 5.23 -5.11 -6.04
C GLY A 70 6.19 -4.69 -4.93
N ARG A 71 7.18 -3.88 -5.29
CA ARG A 71 8.12 -3.26 -4.35
C ARG A 71 7.48 -2.01 -3.75
N THR A 72 7.41 -1.97 -2.43
CA THR A 72 6.86 -0.84 -1.65
C THR A 72 7.89 -0.19 -0.74
N SER A 73 9.14 -0.73 -0.64
CA SER A 73 10.22 -0.14 0.15
C SER A 73 10.41 1.34 -0.22
N PRO A 74 10.70 2.23 0.74
CA PRO A 74 10.96 3.66 0.47
C PRO A 74 12.29 3.90 -0.25
N TRP A 75 13.14 2.88 -0.39
CA TRP A 75 14.47 2.96 -0.99
C TRP A 75 14.74 1.80 -1.95
N GLY A 76 15.47 2.09 -3.02
CA GLY A 76 15.88 1.12 -4.03
C GLY A 76 16.36 1.78 -5.32
N SER A 77 16.98 1.00 -6.21
CA SER A 77 17.36 1.48 -7.54
C SER A 77 16.12 1.63 -8.45
N GLU A 78 16.23 2.49 -9.46
CA GLU A 78 15.18 2.62 -10.48
C GLU A 78 14.92 1.28 -11.19
N HIS A 79 15.98 0.52 -11.46
CA HIS A 79 15.90 -0.81 -12.04
C HIS A 79 15.11 -1.79 -11.18
N ASP A 80 15.35 -1.82 -9.85
CA ASP A 80 14.61 -2.70 -8.94
C ASP A 80 13.11 -2.37 -8.91
N TYR A 81 12.77 -1.07 -8.85
CA TYR A 81 11.37 -0.67 -8.88
C TYR A 81 10.69 -1.01 -10.21
N TYR A 82 11.41 -0.82 -11.33
CA TYR A 82 10.89 -1.14 -12.65
C TYR A 82 10.64 -2.64 -12.79
N ARG A 83 11.63 -3.47 -12.46
CA ARG A 83 11.52 -4.92 -12.46
C ARG A 83 10.37 -5.40 -11.56
N ASP A 84 10.33 -4.95 -10.29
CA ASP A 84 9.41 -5.47 -9.28
C ASP A 84 7.98 -4.89 -9.41
N ASN A 85 7.76 -3.78 -10.13
CA ASN A 85 6.43 -3.16 -10.29
C ASN A 85 5.93 -3.21 -11.74
N VAL A 86 6.78 -2.96 -12.73
CA VAL A 86 6.34 -2.84 -14.13
C VAL A 86 6.44 -4.18 -14.85
N GLU A 87 7.60 -4.86 -14.78
CA GLU A 87 7.79 -6.16 -15.43
C GLU A 87 6.90 -7.24 -14.81
N THR A 88 6.81 -7.27 -13.47
CA THR A 88 5.90 -8.19 -12.79
C THR A 88 4.44 -7.98 -13.19
N THR A 89 4.00 -6.72 -13.37
CA THR A 89 2.64 -6.43 -13.87
C THR A 89 2.46 -6.93 -15.30
N ARG A 90 3.47 -6.83 -16.16
CA ARG A 90 3.44 -7.38 -17.52
C ARG A 90 3.24 -8.89 -17.49
N HIS A 91 4.02 -9.62 -16.67
CA HIS A 91 3.88 -11.08 -16.54
C HIS A 91 2.48 -11.49 -16.07
N VAL A 92 1.88 -10.74 -15.14
CA VAL A 92 0.50 -11.01 -14.70
C VAL A 92 -0.51 -10.76 -15.82
N ILE A 93 -0.36 -9.69 -16.60
CA ILE A 93 -1.23 -9.40 -17.74
C ILE A 93 -1.11 -10.51 -18.80
N ASP A 94 0.11 -10.95 -19.10
CA ASP A 94 0.35 -12.01 -20.08
C ASP A 94 -0.24 -13.34 -19.60
N PHE A 95 -0.09 -13.69 -18.32
CA PHE A 95 -0.78 -14.83 -17.72
C PHE A 95 -2.31 -14.71 -17.89
N CYS A 96 -2.91 -13.57 -17.55
CA CYS A 96 -4.35 -13.35 -17.68
C CYS A 96 -4.83 -13.51 -19.13
N ARG A 97 -4.05 -13.05 -20.11
CA ARG A 97 -4.36 -13.22 -21.54
C ARG A 97 -4.44 -14.69 -21.97
N HIS A 98 -3.53 -15.53 -21.44
CA HIS A 98 -3.49 -16.96 -21.73
C HIS A 98 -4.50 -17.80 -20.93
N ARG A 99 -5.12 -17.22 -19.90
CA ARG A 99 -6.09 -17.89 -19.02
C ARG A 99 -7.53 -17.40 -19.19
N GLY A 100 -7.89 -16.92 -20.40
CA GLY A 100 -9.27 -16.56 -20.74
C GLY A 100 -9.72 -15.20 -20.23
N PHE A 101 -8.79 -14.27 -20.02
CA PHE A 101 -9.07 -12.90 -19.59
C PHE A 101 -9.87 -12.77 -18.28
N PRO A 102 -9.41 -13.38 -17.15
CA PRO A 102 -10.06 -13.19 -15.87
C PRO A 102 -10.12 -11.70 -15.49
N ARG A 103 -11.06 -11.34 -14.61
CA ARG A 103 -11.11 -9.99 -14.06
C ARG A 103 -9.78 -9.65 -13.35
N LEU A 104 -9.17 -8.51 -13.68
CA LEU A 104 -7.92 -8.05 -13.08
C LEU A 104 -8.18 -6.87 -12.13
N ILE A 105 -7.94 -7.06 -10.83
CA ILE A 105 -7.95 -6.01 -9.82
C ILE A 105 -6.48 -5.68 -9.48
N PHE A 106 -6.00 -4.53 -9.93
CA PHE A 106 -4.63 -4.10 -9.70
C PHE A 106 -4.54 -3.17 -8.49
N ILE A 107 -3.73 -3.55 -7.51
CA ILE A 107 -3.45 -2.70 -6.36
C ILE A 107 -2.30 -1.75 -6.71
N SER A 108 -2.66 -0.52 -7.06
CA SER A 108 -1.76 0.61 -7.24
C SER A 108 -1.48 1.31 -5.90
N SER A 109 -1.42 2.61 -5.86
CA SER A 109 -1.24 3.43 -4.66
C SER A 109 -1.62 4.88 -4.92
N ALA A 110 -2.11 5.59 -3.91
CA ALA A 110 -2.26 7.05 -3.95
C ALA A 110 -0.92 7.78 -4.20
N ALA A 111 0.21 7.12 -3.94
CA ALA A 111 1.54 7.67 -4.22
C ALA A 111 1.78 8.04 -5.71
N VAL A 112 0.96 7.54 -6.63
CA VAL A 112 1.00 7.95 -8.05
C VAL A 112 0.70 9.43 -8.25
N TYR A 113 -0.07 10.04 -7.37
CA TYR A 113 -0.39 11.47 -7.41
C TYR A 113 0.67 12.35 -6.74
N TYR A 114 1.41 11.80 -5.76
CA TYR A 114 2.15 12.59 -4.78
C TYR A 114 3.31 13.37 -5.39
N ARG A 115 3.29 14.67 -5.09
CA ARG A 115 4.36 15.64 -5.36
C ARG A 115 4.86 16.20 -4.02
N PHE A 116 5.93 16.99 -4.06
CA PHE A 116 6.38 17.75 -2.88
C PHE A 116 5.55 19.03 -2.68
N ALA A 117 4.22 18.85 -2.56
CA ALA A 117 3.23 19.92 -2.40
C ALA A 117 2.02 19.42 -1.63
N HIS A 118 1.21 20.35 -1.07
CA HIS A 118 -0.09 20.00 -0.50
C HIS A 118 -1.09 19.66 -1.61
N GLN A 119 -1.73 18.52 -1.52
CA GLN A 119 -2.68 17.99 -2.51
C GLN A 119 -3.94 17.45 -1.81
N PRO A 120 -4.84 18.33 -1.33
CA PRO A 120 -6.07 17.89 -0.70
C PRO A 120 -7.13 17.45 -1.73
N GLY A 121 -7.89 16.40 -1.39
CA GLY A 121 -9.08 15.98 -2.14
C GLY A 121 -8.80 15.43 -3.55
N LEU A 122 -7.66 14.74 -3.74
CA LEU A 122 -7.26 14.16 -5.02
C LEU A 122 -8.33 13.23 -5.61
N ARG A 123 -8.66 13.43 -6.89
CA ARG A 123 -9.66 12.65 -7.62
C ARG A 123 -8.99 11.70 -8.61
N GLU A 124 -9.69 10.64 -8.99
CA GLU A 124 -9.19 9.64 -9.96
C GLU A 124 -8.91 10.23 -11.35
N CYS A 125 -9.55 11.34 -11.70
CA CYS A 125 -9.36 12.06 -12.96
C CYS A 125 -8.26 13.13 -12.89
N ASP A 126 -7.67 13.40 -11.73
CA ASP A 126 -6.62 14.39 -11.61
C ASP A 126 -5.35 13.94 -12.34
N ALA A 127 -4.63 14.92 -12.92
CA ALA A 127 -3.43 14.66 -13.68
C ALA A 127 -2.32 14.01 -12.84
N ILE A 128 -1.74 12.93 -13.36
CA ILE A 128 -0.64 12.20 -12.76
C ILE A 128 0.65 12.46 -13.54
N GLY A 129 1.69 12.88 -12.81
CA GLY A 129 2.98 13.22 -13.42
C GLY A 129 2.99 14.62 -14.05
N PRO A 130 4.09 14.99 -14.74
CA PRO A 130 5.32 14.19 -14.95
C PRO A 130 6.20 14.10 -13.70
N GLU A 131 5.99 14.93 -12.68
CA GLU A 131 6.76 14.94 -11.44
C GLU A 131 6.19 13.93 -10.43
N PHE A 132 7.07 13.16 -9.81
CA PHE A 132 6.73 12.20 -8.77
C PHE A 132 7.59 12.41 -7.53
N SER A 133 7.00 12.28 -6.35
CA SER A 133 7.75 12.34 -5.08
C SER A 133 8.63 11.11 -4.83
N SER A 134 8.41 10.00 -5.57
CA SER A 134 9.16 8.75 -5.40
C SER A 134 9.20 7.91 -6.67
N GLN A 135 10.24 7.07 -6.80
CA GLN A 135 10.32 6.03 -7.84
C GLN A 135 9.19 5.00 -7.70
N TYR A 136 8.74 4.76 -6.47
CA TYR A 136 7.58 3.91 -6.20
C TYR A 136 6.33 4.43 -6.92
N GLY A 137 5.94 5.70 -6.68
CA GLY A 137 4.77 6.31 -7.34
C GLY A 137 4.92 6.31 -8.86
N ARG A 138 6.11 6.62 -9.38
CA ARG A 138 6.39 6.61 -10.83
C ARG A 138 6.18 5.22 -11.45
N THR A 139 6.76 4.17 -10.86
CA THR A 139 6.65 2.81 -11.41
C THR A 139 5.27 2.21 -11.21
N LYS A 140 4.54 2.55 -10.14
CA LYS A 140 3.12 2.20 -10.00
C LYS A 140 2.27 2.83 -11.10
N ARG A 141 2.51 4.11 -11.47
CA ARG A 141 1.82 4.73 -12.62
C ARG A 141 2.17 4.05 -13.94
N GLN A 142 3.43 3.68 -14.17
CA GLN A 142 3.82 2.92 -15.36
C GLN A 142 3.09 1.56 -15.42
N ALA A 143 2.95 0.89 -14.28
CA ALA A 143 2.19 -0.35 -14.19
C ALA A 143 0.68 -0.14 -14.45
N GLU A 144 0.08 0.97 -13.95
CA GLU A 144 -1.30 1.33 -14.30
C GLU A 144 -1.49 1.46 -15.81
N CYS A 145 -0.57 2.13 -16.53
CA CYS A 145 -0.62 2.26 -17.98
C CYS A 145 -0.60 0.88 -18.67
N LEU A 146 0.14 -0.10 -18.14
CA LEU A 146 0.08 -1.48 -18.67
C LEU A 146 -1.28 -2.12 -18.40
N VAL A 147 -1.82 -1.98 -17.18
CA VAL A 147 -3.14 -2.52 -16.84
C VAL A 147 -4.24 -1.91 -17.73
N GLU A 148 -4.15 -0.63 -18.06
CA GLU A 148 -5.07 0.06 -18.97
C GLU A 148 -5.12 -0.61 -20.36
N THR A 149 -4.03 -1.28 -20.81
CA THR A 149 -3.99 -2.01 -22.09
C THR A 149 -4.57 -3.42 -22.03
N TYR A 150 -4.90 -3.94 -20.85
CA TYR A 150 -5.50 -5.27 -20.70
C TYR A 150 -6.91 -5.30 -21.31
N GLN A 151 -7.23 -6.34 -22.07
CA GLN A 151 -8.51 -6.42 -22.83
C GLN A 151 -9.67 -6.99 -21.98
N GLY A 152 -9.36 -7.73 -20.90
CA GLY A 152 -10.37 -8.25 -19.98
C GLY A 152 -10.94 -7.16 -19.08
N GLU A 153 -11.91 -7.53 -18.24
CA GLU A 153 -12.44 -6.64 -17.20
C GLU A 153 -11.33 -6.31 -16.19
N LYS A 154 -11.17 -5.04 -15.89
CA LYS A 154 -10.10 -4.54 -15.02
C LYS A 154 -10.53 -3.36 -14.19
N THR A 155 -9.86 -3.22 -13.04
CA THR A 155 -9.94 -2.00 -12.23
C THR A 155 -8.61 -1.75 -11.51
N ILE A 156 -8.34 -0.47 -11.25
CA ILE A 156 -7.16 -0.01 -10.52
C ILE A 156 -7.62 0.53 -9.17
N PHE A 157 -7.10 -0.03 -8.09
CA PHE A 157 -7.27 0.50 -6.74
C PHE A 157 -6.06 1.34 -6.36
N ARG A 158 -6.28 2.59 -5.95
CA ARG A 158 -5.27 3.51 -5.43
C ARG A 158 -5.48 3.71 -3.93
N PRO A 159 -5.07 2.75 -3.09
CA PRO A 159 -5.20 2.89 -1.65
C PRO A 159 -4.33 4.02 -1.12
N CYS A 160 -4.82 4.70 -0.07
CA CYS A 160 -4.06 5.57 0.80
C CYS A 160 -3.00 4.78 1.59
N ALA A 161 -2.36 5.39 2.60
CA ALA A 161 -1.48 4.67 3.49
C ALA A 161 -2.23 3.57 4.25
N VAL A 162 -1.67 2.35 4.28
CA VAL A 162 -2.30 1.17 4.88
C VAL A 162 -1.47 0.70 6.07
N PHE A 163 -2.12 0.45 7.21
CA PHE A 163 -1.52 -0.13 8.42
C PHE A 163 -2.24 -1.42 8.82
N GLY A 164 -1.65 -2.19 9.70
CA GLY A 164 -2.23 -3.43 10.23
C GLY A 164 -1.19 -4.50 10.48
N GLU A 165 -1.64 -5.72 10.84
CA GLU A 165 -0.76 -6.86 11.06
C GLU A 165 0.07 -7.19 9.81
N GLY A 166 1.39 -7.25 9.99
CA GLY A 166 2.35 -7.48 8.88
C GLY A 166 2.85 -6.19 8.21
N ASP A 167 2.40 -4.99 8.63
CA ASP A 167 3.02 -3.73 8.22
C ASP A 167 4.47 -3.67 8.67
N ARG A 168 5.36 -3.30 7.74
CA ARG A 168 6.80 -3.11 8.00
C ARG A 168 7.29 -1.72 7.61
N LEU A 169 6.44 -0.92 6.97
CA LEU A 169 6.87 0.29 6.29
C LEU A 169 6.34 1.58 6.92
N LEU A 170 5.14 1.56 7.50
CA LEU A 170 4.51 2.76 8.03
C LEU A 170 4.78 2.92 9.54
N LEU A 171 4.19 2.07 10.36
CA LEU A 171 4.29 2.23 11.81
C LEU A 171 5.60 1.72 12.42
N PRO A 172 6.16 0.54 12.07
CA PRO A 172 7.33 0.02 12.75
C PRO A 172 8.56 0.92 12.71
N PRO A 173 8.94 1.56 11.58
CA PRO A 173 10.06 2.50 11.56
C PRO A 173 9.85 3.72 12.44
N LEU A 174 8.62 4.26 12.51
CA LEU A 174 8.26 5.39 13.35
C LEU A 174 8.37 5.04 14.83
N LEU A 175 7.82 3.89 15.24
CA LEU A 175 7.88 3.39 16.60
C LEU A 175 9.34 3.11 17.03
N ALA A 176 10.15 2.56 16.13
CA ALA A 176 11.58 2.35 16.37
C ALA A 176 12.35 3.68 16.55
N ALA A 177 12.04 4.71 15.76
CA ALA A 177 12.63 6.04 15.91
C ALA A 177 12.17 6.72 17.21
N ALA A 178 10.89 6.59 17.60
CA ALA A 178 10.34 7.12 18.83
C ALA A 178 10.98 6.48 20.06
N LYS A 179 11.13 5.14 20.09
CA LYS A 179 11.83 4.42 21.18
C LYS A 179 13.26 4.94 21.40
N LYS A 180 13.94 5.36 20.35
CA LYS A 180 15.30 5.93 20.40
C LYS A 180 15.32 7.44 20.71
N GLY A 181 14.16 8.09 20.92
CA GLY A 181 14.05 9.55 21.10
C GLY A 181 14.51 10.35 19.87
N LYS A 182 14.51 9.74 18.67
CA LYS A 182 15.02 10.33 17.42
C LYS A 182 13.92 10.79 16.46
N LEU A 183 12.65 10.69 16.86
CA LEU A 183 11.52 11.09 16.03
C LEU A 183 11.24 12.59 16.21
N PRO A 184 11.47 13.44 15.19
CA PRO A 184 11.12 14.87 15.27
C PRO A 184 9.68 15.12 14.82
N SER A 185 9.10 16.22 15.29
CA SER A 185 7.92 16.83 14.69
C SER A 185 8.33 17.64 13.46
N ILE A 186 7.62 17.47 12.35
CA ILE A 186 7.86 18.26 11.12
C ILE A 186 6.88 19.43 11.09
N LEU A 187 7.42 20.66 11.05
CA LEU A 187 6.63 21.88 10.92
C LEU A 187 6.45 22.25 9.44
N SER A 188 5.21 22.24 8.97
CA SER A 188 4.80 22.67 7.66
C SER A 188 4.18 24.07 7.68
N ARG A 189 4.98 25.10 8.05
CA ARG A 189 4.61 26.53 8.00
C ARG A 189 3.23 26.86 8.61
N GLY A 190 2.86 26.23 9.73
CA GLY A 190 1.57 26.44 10.39
C GLY A 190 0.39 25.67 9.77
N VAL A 191 0.62 24.88 8.73
CA VAL A 191 -0.41 24.02 8.14
C VAL A 191 -0.53 22.73 8.93
N LYS A 192 -1.74 22.37 9.34
CA LYS A 192 -2.05 21.04 9.88
C LYS A 192 -2.06 20.03 8.75
N VAL A 193 -1.02 19.22 8.68
CA VAL A 193 -0.86 18.22 7.64
C VAL A 193 -1.88 17.10 7.82
N GLN A 194 -2.67 16.85 6.78
CA GLN A 194 -3.69 15.79 6.77
C GLN A 194 -3.33 14.69 5.76
N ALA A 195 -3.65 13.46 6.10
CA ALA A 195 -3.57 12.32 5.21
C ALA A 195 -4.69 11.33 5.47
N ASP A 196 -4.96 10.51 4.47
CA ASP A 196 -5.84 9.36 4.60
C ASP A 196 -5.00 8.13 4.98
N ILE A 197 -5.49 7.39 5.96
CA ILE A 197 -4.87 6.16 6.43
C ILE A 197 -5.98 5.14 6.66
N MET A 198 -5.74 3.86 6.37
CA MET A 198 -6.74 2.82 6.55
C MET A 198 -6.13 1.52 7.08
N HIS A 199 -6.95 0.72 7.77
CA HIS A 199 -6.56 -0.62 8.18
C HIS A 199 -6.56 -1.58 6.97
N VAL A 200 -5.66 -2.55 6.97
CA VAL A 200 -5.51 -3.52 5.87
C VAL A 200 -6.78 -4.36 5.65
N ASP A 201 -7.53 -4.65 6.71
CA ASP A 201 -8.79 -5.40 6.61
C ASP A 201 -9.87 -4.61 5.89
N VAL A 202 -9.92 -3.27 6.08
CA VAL A 202 -10.86 -2.40 5.35
C VAL A 202 -10.53 -2.43 3.86
N LEU A 203 -9.25 -2.39 3.49
CA LEU A 203 -8.84 -2.58 2.09
C LEU A 203 -9.24 -3.96 1.57
N GLY A 204 -9.05 -5.01 2.37
CA GLY A 204 -9.47 -6.37 2.04
C GLY A 204 -10.97 -6.46 1.75
N ASP A 205 -11.81 -5.82 2.57
CA ASP A 205 -13.26 -5.80 2.37
C ASP A 205 -13.66 -5.08 1.08
N TYR A 206 -13.00 -3.97 0.74
CA TYR A 206 -13.22 -3.30 -0.55
C TYR A 206 -12.78 -4.16 -1.74
N LEU A 207 -11.67 -4.90 -1.62
CA LEU A 207 -11.26 -5.86 -2.65
C LEU A 207 -12.31 -6.96 -2.83
N MET A 208 -12.85 -7.52 -1.74
CA MET A 208 -13.89 -8.55 -1.81
C MET A 208 -15.20 -7.98 -2.39
N ARG A 209 -15.59 -6.75 -2.05
CA ARG A 209 -16.75 -6.07 -2.67
C ARG A 209 -16.53 -5.90 -4.18
N ALA A 210 -15.31 -5.57 -4.62
CA ALA A 210 -14.97 -5.48 -6.04
C ALA A 210 -15.01 -6.84 -6.75
N VAL A 211 -14.59 -7.91 -6.09
CA VAL A 211 -14.72 -9.29 -6.63
C VAL A 211 -16.19 -9.63 -6.90
N LYS A 212 -17.09 -9.27 -5.99
CA LYS A 212 -18.52 -9.63 -6.04
C LYS A 212 -19.36 -8.71 -6.92
N ARG A 213 -18.86 -7.52 -7.30
CA ARG A 213 -19.61 -6.54 -8.07
C ARG A 213 -19.61 -6.89 -9.56
N SER A 214 -20.75 -6.72 -10.24
CA SER A 214 -20.88 -7.03 -11.67
C SER A 214 -20.11 -6.06 -12.57
N HIS A 215 -20.11 -4.75 -12.24
CA HIS A 215 -19.45 -3.72 -13.02
C HIS A 215 -18.54 -2.85 -12.16
N LEU A 216 -17.33 -2.61 -12.62
CA LEU A 216 -16.34 -1.77 -11.94
C LEU A 216 -15.96 -0.57 -12.80
N ARG A 217 -15.79 0.58 -12.16
CA ARG A 217 -15.15 1.73 -12.83
C ARG A 217 -13.67 1.43 -13.07
N PRO A 218 -13.03 2.08 -14.05
CA PRO A 218 -11.62 1.82 -14.37
C PRO A 218 -10.64 2.04 -13.21
N CYS A 219 -10.98 2.97 -12.30
CA CYS A 219 -10.11 3.32 -11.17
C CYS A 219 -10.91 3.84 -9.98
N TYR A 220 -10.43 3.50 -8.77
CA TYR A 220 -10.93 3.98 -7.49
C TYR A 220 -9.81 4.45 -6.58
N ASN A 221 -9.98 5.62 -5.98
CA ASN A 221 -9.27 5.99 -4.77
C ASN A 221 -9.88 5.24 -3.59
N ILE A 222 -9.05 4.66 -2.73
CA ILE A 222 -9.51 3.83 -1.62
C ILE A 222 -8.94 4.37 -0.31
N SER A 223 -9.82 4.70 0.65
CA SER A 223 -9.45 5.12 2.00
C SER A 223 -10.52 4.72 3.03
N ALA A 224 -10.25 5.02 4.30
CA ALA A 224 -11.24 4.88 5.37
C ALA A 224 -12.31 6.00 5.39
N SER A 225 -12.41 6.81 4.33
CA SER A 225 -13.33 7.96 4.19
C SER A 225 -13.16 9.06 5.26
N GLN A 226 -12.08 9.01 6.02
CA GLN A 226 -11.74 9.96 7.06
C GLN A 226 -10.28 10.38 6.91
N SER A 227 -10.04 11.70 6.81
CA SER A 227 -8.69 12.25 6.83
C SER A 227 -8.30 12.58 8.27
N VAL A 228 -7.04 12.33 8.61
CA VAL A 228 -6.50 12.54 9.95
C VAL A 228 -5.35 13.54 9.95
N GLU A 229 -5.23 14.34 10.99
CA GLU A 229 -4.05 15.17 11.21
C GLU A 229 -2.88 14.29 11.65
N ILE A 230 -1.85 14.20 10.82
CA ILE A 230 -0.74 13.24 10.98
C ILE A 230 0.00 13.44 12.30
N HIS A 231 0.28 14.68 12.69
CA HIS A 231 1.02 14.95 13.94
C HIS A 231 0.20 14.55 15.16
N ARG A 232 -1.10 14.88 15.18
CA ARG A 232 -2.01 14.49 16.26
C ARG A 232 -2.10 12.98 16.37
N LEU A 233 -2.35 12.30 15.25
CA LEU A 233 -2.43 10.83 15.21
C LEU A 233 -1.14 10.19 15.75
N LEU A 234 0.03 10.69 15.31
CA LEU A 234 1.32 10.18 15.77
C LEU A 234 1.47 10.33 17.30
N CYS A 235 1.13 11.51 17.85
CA CYS A 235 1.19 11.75 19.28
C CYS A 235 0.23 10.82 20.06
N GLU A 236 -0.99 10.62 19.57
CA GLU A 236 -1.97 9.70 20.16
C GLU A 236 -1.47 8.25 20.16
N VAL A 237 -0.92 7.77 19.04
CA VAL A 237 -0.33 6.42 18.93
C VAL A 237 0.82 6.24 19.92
N LEU A 238 1.75 7.20 19.97
CA LEU A 238 2.89 7.12 20.90
C LEU A 238 2.45 7.16 22.36
N GLN A 239 1.48 8.01 22.71
CA GLN A 239 0.92 8.08 24.05
C GLN A 239 0.26 6.75 24.46
N GLN A 240 -0.58 6.18 23.59
CA GLN A 240 -1.23 4.90 23.86
C GLN A 240 -0.23 3.76 24.03
N LEU A 241 0.89 3.78 23.31
CA LEU A 241 1.94 2.77 23.41
C LEU A 241 2.97 3.04 24.51
N GLY A 242 2.82 4.13 25.30
CA GLY A 242 3.77 4.51 26.34
C GLY A 242 5.15 4.90 25.81
N LEU A 243 5.23 5.41 24.57
CA LEU A 243 6.48 5.79 23.91
C LEU A 243 6.77 7.28 24.03
N PRO A 244 8.06 7.69 24.00
CA PRO A 244 8.44 9.09 24.05
C PRO A 244 7.78 9.93 22.96
N GLN A 245 7.27 11.09 23.33
CA GLN A 245 6.72 12.07 22.40
C GLN A 245 7.85 12.79 21.62
N PRO A 246 7.57 13.30 20.41
CA PRO A 246 8.52 14.09 19.65
C PRO A 246 8.84 15.41 20.38
N HIS A 247 10.08 15.57 20.87
CA HIS A 247 10.51 16.78 21.58
C HIS A 247 11.21 17.80 20.68
N LYS A 248 11.73 17.34 19.53
CA LYS A 248 12.44 18.20 18.58
C LYS A 248 11.53 18.54 17.41
N THR A 249 11.57 19.81 17.03
CA THR A 249 10.81 20.32 15.91
C THR A 249 11.76 20.72 14.76
N VAL A 250 11.50 20.24 13.57
CA VAL A 250 12.29 20.52 12.38
C VAL A 250 11.41 21.16 11.30
N ARG A 251 11.87 22.25 10.68
CA ARG A 251 11.17 22.86 9.54
C ARG A 251 11.19 21.92 8.34
N LEU A 252 10.08 21.81 7.63
CA LEU A 252 9.92 20.93 6.46
C LEU A 252 11.05 21.13 5.43
N GLY A 253 11.38 22.36 5.07
CA GLY A 253 12.46 22.66 4.12
C GLY A 253 13.84 22.13 4.56
N THR A 254 14.16 22.28 5.86
CA THR A 254 15.40 21.75 6.45
C THR A 254 15.41 20.22 6.40
N ALA A 255 14.30 19.56 6.79
CA ALA A 255 14.16 18.10 6.75
C ALA A 255 14.29 17.57 5.31
N MET A 256 13.67 18.24 4.32
CA MET A 256 13.74 17.87 2.91
C MET A 256 15.16 18.03 2.34
N CYS A 257 15.86 19.11 2.70
CA CYS A 257 17.25 19.32 2.28
C CYS A 257 18.17 18.24 2.86
N PHE A 258 18.08 17.97 4.16
CA PHE A 258 18.86 16.95 4.83
C PHE A 258 18.60 15.54 4.27
N ALA A 259 17.34 15.17 4.07
CA ALA A 259 16.98 13.92 3.43
C ALA A 259 17.56 13.81 2.00
N GLY A 260 17.52 14.89 1.23
CA GLY A 260 18.10 14.92 -0.11
C GLY A 260 19.64 14.75 -0.13
N ILE A 261 20.34 15.28 0.87
CA ILE A 261 21.79 15.05 1.03
C ILE A 261 22.06 13.56 1.35
N LEU A 262 21.31 12.98 2.29
CA LEU A 262 21.46 11.58 2.64
C LEU A 262 21.17 10.66 1.45
N GLU A 263 20.09 10.89 0.71
CA GLU A 263 19.77 10.12 -0.50
C GLU A 263 20.89 10.18 -1.54
N ARG A 264 21.54 11.36 -1.72
CA ARG A 264 22.69 11.48 -2.62
C ARG A 264 23.91 10.70 -2.12
N LEU A 265 24.21 10.78 -0.82
CA LEU A 265 25.31 10.01 -0.23
C LEU A 265 25.11 8.52 -0.42
N TRP A 266 23.90 7.98 -0.16
CA TRP A 266 23.60 6.56 -0.37
C TRP A 266 23.62 6.12 -1.84
N ARG A 267 23.40 7.03 -2.78
CA ARG A 267 23.49 6.74 -4.21
C ARG A 267 24.93 6.73 -4.73
N TRP A 268 25.79 7.56 -4.17
CA TRP A 268 27.16 7.75 -4.68
C TRP A 268 28.20 6.93 -3.91
N LEU A 269 27.89 6.60 -2.67
CA LEU A 269 28.77 5.78 -1.83
C LEU A 269 28.13 4.39 -1.62
N PRO A 270 28.92 3.30 -1.58
CA PRO A 270 28.44 1.94 -1.32
C PRO A 270 28.10 1.75 0.17
N LEU A 271 27.17 2.58 0.69
CA LEU A 271 26.74 2.51 2.08
C LEU A 271 25.75 1.35 2.26
N PRO A 272 25.87 0.58 3.35
CA PRO A 272 24.97 -0.54 3.60
C PRO A 272 23.54 -0.05 3.95
N GLY A 273 22.53 -0.82 3.53
CA GLY A 273 21.14 -0.60 3.87
C GLY A 273 20.51 0.61 3.18
N GLU A 274 19.50 1.16 3.85
CA GLU A 274 18.71 2.29 3.37
C GLU A 274 19.09 3.59 4.12
N PRO A 275 18.97 4.78 3.50
CA PRO A 275 19.16 6.02 4.22
C PRO A 275 18.16 6.12 5.39
N PRO A 276 18.60 6.63 6.55
CA PRO A 276 17.75 6.67 7.75
C PRO A 276 16.51 7.57 7.58
N ILE A 277 16.51 8.45 6.60
CA ILE A 277 15.40 9.31 6.21
C ILE A 277 15.47 9.60 4.71
N THR A 278 14.32 9.55 4.03
CA THR A 278 14.17 9.86 2.62
C THR A 278 13.30 11.11 2.43
N ARG A 279 13.45 11.79 1.29
CA ARG A 279 12.57 12.91 0.94
C ARG A 279 11.11 12.48 0.87
N PHE A 280 10.84 11.28 0.37
CA PHE A 280 9.48 10.73 0.36
C PHE A 280 8.96 10.53 1.79
N GLY A 281 9.75 9.95 2.70
CA GLY A 281 9.37 9.79 4.10
C GLY A 281 9.07 11.13 4.79
N VAL A 282 9.92 12.15 4.57
CA VAL A 282 9.64 13.52 5.06
C VAL A 282 8.37 14.09 4.46
N ALA A 283 8.13 13.88 3.15
CA ALA A 283 6.97 14.43 2.44
C ALA A 283 5.64 13.90 2.97
N VAL A 284 5.58 12.62 3.35
CA VAL A 284 4.38 11.99 3.96
C VAL A 284 3.95 12.73 5.24
N PHE A 285 4.92 13.25 6.01
CA PHE A 285 4.63 14.00 7.25
C PHE A 285 4.56 15.51 7.05
N GLY A 286 5.05 16.01 5.91
CA GLY A 286 5.20 17.44 5.65
C GLY A 286 4.17 18.04 4.71
N TYR A 287 3.49 17.22 3.91
CA TYR A 287 2.50 17.68 2.93
C TYR A 287 1.16 16.97 3.12
N THR A 288 0.07 17.74 3.03
CA THR A 288 -1.28 17.19 3.01
C THR A 288 -1.52 16.42 1.72
N ASN A 289 -1.93 15.15 1.84
CA ASN A 289 -2.35 14.32 0.73
C ASN A 289 -3.61 13.57 1.14
N THR A 290 -4.77 14.00 0.66
CA THR A 290 -6.06 13.37 0.93
C THR A 290 -6.78 13.02 -0.37
N LEU A 291 -7.64 12.04 -0.32
CA LEU A 291 -8.33 11.48 -1.48
C LEU A 291 -9.81 11.87 -1.49
N ASN A 292 -10.33 12.19 -2.65
CA ASN A 292 -11.75 12.13 -2.88
C ASN A 292 -12.13 10.66 -3.16
N VAL A 293 -13.01 10.11 -2.35
CA VAL A 293 -13.43 8.70 -2.41
C VAL A 293 -14.91 8.53 -2.82
N THR A 294 -15.47 9.53 -3.45
CA THR A 294 -16.90 9.51 -3.87
C THR A 294 -17.21 8.27 -4.71
N ARG A 295 -16.37 7.93 -5.69
CA ARG A 295 -16.56 6.73 -6.53
C ARG A 295 -16.57 5.43 -5.72
N MET A 296 -15.67 5.33 -4.73
CA MET A 296 -15.61 4.19 -3.83
C MET A 296 -16.90 4.06 -3.01
N LEU A 297 -17.36 5.17 -2.43
CA LEU A 297 -18.60 5.19 -1.62
C LEU A 297 -19.84 4.89 -2.45
N ASP A 298 -19.96 5.44 -3.65
CA ASP A 298 -21.08 5.20 -4.57
C ASP A 298 -21.18 3.71 -4.93
N ASP A 299 -20.05 3.08 -5.21
CA ASP A 299 -20.02 1.73 -5.76
C ASP A 299 -19.92 0.65 -4.68
N PHE A 300 -19.22 0.91 -3.59
CA PHE A 300 -18.96 -0.09 -2.54
C PHE A 300 -19.59 0.25 -1.19
N GLY A 301 -20.11 1.48 -1.01
CA GLY A 301 -20.62 1.93 0.28
C GLY A 301 -19.54 2.28 1.30
N PRO A 302 -19.93 2.53 2.56
CA PRO A 302 -19.00 2.96 3.61
C PRO A 302 -18.00 1.87 3.99
N PRO A 303 -16.88 2.27 4.66
CA PRO A 303 -15.93 1.32 5.25
C PRO A 303 -16.64 0.32 6.17
N SER A 304 -16.15 -0.91 6.20
CA SER A 304 -16.67 -1.99 7.06
C SER A 304 -16.38 -1.76 8.55
N MET A 305 -15.37 -0.93 8.84
CA MET A 305 -14.93 -0.60 10.18
C MET A 305 -14.53 0.88 10.24
N ASP A 306 -14.93 1.56 11.30
CA ASP A 306 -14.51 2.92 11.61
C ASP A 306 -12.99 2.99 11.83
N PHE A 307 -12.39 4.11 11.42
CA PHE A 307 -10.93 4.30 11.53
C PHE A 307 -10.46 4.23 12.99
N ASP A 308 -11.14 4.91 13.91
CA ASP A 308 -10.74 4.96 15.32
C ASP A 308 -10.88 3.60 16.02
N VAL A 309 -11.87 2.81 15.61
CA VAL A 309 -12.07 1.42 16.08
C VAL A 309 -10.92 0.55 15.57
N SER A 310 -10.62 0.58 14.28
CA SER A 310 -9.56 -0.23 13.68
C SER A 310 -8.18 0.11 14.24
N LEU A 311 -7.90 1.39 14.47
CA LEU A 311 -6.66 1.84 15.08
C LEU A 311 -6.52 1.36 16.53
N ARG A 312 -7.56 1.53 17.35
CA ARG A 312 -7.53 1.08 18.76
C ARG A 312 -7.32 -0.42 18.86
N THR A 313 -8.03 -1.22 18.09
CA THR A 313 -7.87 -2.68 18.05
C THR A 313 -6.44 -3.06 17.69
N PHE A 314 -5.89 -2.47 16.64
CA PHE A 314 -4.52 -2.74 16.23
C PHE A 314 -3.47 -2.33 17.28
N LEU A 315 -3.63 -1.17 17.93
CA LEU A 315 -2.72 -0.73 18.98
C LEU A 315 -2.79 -1.62 20.23
N GLN A 316 -3.96 -2.19 20.53
CA GLN A 316 -4.11 -3.16 21.59
C GLN A 316 -3.37 -4.46 21.27
N GLN A 317 -3.51 -5.00 20.06
CA GLN A 317 -2.74 -6.18 19.61
C GLN A 317 -1.23 -5.94 19.72
N LEU A 318 -0.74 -4.77 19.27
CA LEU A 318 0.68 -4.41 19.39
C LEU A 318 1.18 -4.32 20.83
N LYS A 319 0.31 -4.00 21.81
CA LYS A 319 0.67 -4.02 23.23
C LYS A 319 0.78 -5.44 23.74
N GLU A 320 -0.16 -6.31 23.39
CA GLU A 320 -0.19 -7.70 23.80
C GLU A 320 1.02 -8.47 23.27
N GLU A 321 1.38 -8.28 21.98
CA GLU A 321 2.59 -8.87 21.39
C GLU A 321 3.91 -8.39 22.03
N ARG A 322 3.92 -7.24 22.70
CA ARG A 322 5.10 -6.73 23.41
C ARG A 322 5.19 -7.20 24.87
N LEU A 323 4.12 -7.73 25.40
CA LEU A 323 4.04 -8.29 26.76
C LEU A 323 4.33 -9.80 26.77
N CYS A 324 4.30 -10.46 25.62
CA CYS A 324 4.75 -11.83 25.37
C CYS A 324 6.18 -11.84 24.84
#